data_331a93de93f15e8bfcd5c6b45e3abb02
#
_entry.id   331a93de93f15e8bfcd5c6b45e3abb02
#
_cell.length_a   1.000
_cell.length_b   1.000
_cell.length_c   1.000
_cell.angle_alpha   90.00
_cell.angle_beta   90.00
_cell.angle_gamma   90.00
#
_symmetry.space_group_name_H-M   'P 1'
#
loop_
_entity.id
_entity.type
_entity.pdbx_description
1 polymer ?
#
loop_
_entity_poly.entity_id
_entity_poly.type
_entity_poly.pdbx_seq_one_letter_code
_entity_poly.pdbx_strand_id
1 'polypeptide(L)'
;MNNVVIRTEFLCKSFGKLDVLKDISTEFYQGEVVAILGPSGSGKSTFLRCINLLEQPTKGKIYFHEQEITNPKVNIAKVRQQLVMVFQHFNLFPHMNVLQNVTYAPIKVKGINKQKAEQHGLELLESVGLEEKADVYPSKLSGGQKQRVAIARALAMEPEMILFDEPTSALDPEMVKDVLEVMKALALSGMTMAIVTHEMGFAKEVANRIMFLDQGSLAEDATPGEFFQNPKCDRAKQFLEKML
;
A
#
# COMPACT_ATOMS: atom_id res chain seq x y z
N MET A 1 17.86 3.53 16.75
CA MET A 1 16.41 3.60 17.09
C MET A 1 15.66 3.55 15.79
N ASN A 2 14.71 2.64 15.61
CA ASN A 2 13.91 2.59 14.39
C ASN A 2 13.02 3.83 14.32
N ASN A 3 13.08 4.56 13.21
CA ASN A 3 12.27 5.77 13.02
C ASN A 3 10.81 5.35 12.72
N VAL A 4 9.86 5.79 13.56
CA VAL A 4 8.43 5.53 13.36
C VAL A 4 7.90 6.46 12.27
N VAL A 5 7.36 5.90 11.19
CA VAL A 5 6.75 6.65 10.07
C VAL A 5 5.26 6.86 10.32
N ILE A 6 4.55 5.79 10.70
CA ILE A 6 3.12 5.85 11.04
C ILE A 6 2.91 5.23 12.41
N ARG A 7 2.07 5.87 13.23
CA ARG A 7 1.56 5.33 14.49
C ARG A 7 0.06 5.53 14.58
N THR A 8 -0.66 4.47 14.95
CA THR A 8 -2.09 4.52 15.24
C THR A 8 -2.33 4.29 16.73
N GLU A 9 -3.26 5.03 17.31
CA GLU A 9 -3.66 4.90 18.72
C GLU A 9 -5.16 4.71 18.80
N PHE A 10 -5.60 3.54 19.29
CA PHE A 10 -7.00 3.19 19.54
C PHE A 10 -7.91 3.47 18.33
N LEU A 11 -7.40 3.13 17.14
CA LEU A 11 -8.07 3.43 15.88
C LEU A 11 -9.35 2.62 15.72
N CYS A 12 -10.49 3.31 15.61
CA CYS A 12 -11.80 2.72 15.36
C CYS A 12 -12.43 3.32 14.11
N LYS A 13 -13.17 2.49 13.36
CA LYS A 13 -13.99 2.94 12.23
C LYS A 13 -15.32 2.21 12.20
N SER A 14 -16.39 2.99 12.16
CA SER A 14 -17.75 2.49 12.00
C SER A 14 -18.41 3.10 10.76
N PHE A 15 -19.23 2.33 10.07
CA PHE A 15 -20.13 2.78 8.99
C PHE A 15 -21.57 2.58 9.46
N GLY A 16 -22.21 3.66 9.90
CA GLY A 16 -23.51 3.59 10.54
C GLY A 16 -23.42 2.76 11.84
N LYS A 17 -24.11 1.61 11.86
CA LYS A 17 -24.12 0.68 13.01
C LYS A 17 -23.06 -0.44 12.92
N LEU A 18 -22.34 -0.52 11.82
CA LEU A 18 -21.34 -1.57 11.60
C LEU A 18 -19.95 -1.09 12.06
N ASP A 19 -19.42 -1.71 13.11
CA ASP A 19 -18.06 -1.49 13.58
C ASP A 19 -17.09 -2.34 12.74
N VAL A 20 -16.27 -1.67 11.91
CA VAL A 20 -15.34 -2.31 10.98
C VAL A 20 -13.93 -2.39 11.55
N LEU A 21 -13.50 -1.36 12.28
CA LEU A 21 -12.22 -1.36 13.00
C LEU A 21 -12.47 -1.09 14.47
N LYS A 22 -11.74 -1.84 15.32
CA LYS A 22 -11.91 -1.84 16.76
C LYS A 22 -10.55 -1.73 17.43
N ASP A 23 -10.24 -0.55 17.92
CA ASP A 23 -9.15 -0.30 18.86
C ASP A 23 -7.75 -0.72 18.36
N ILE A 24 -7.43 -0.43 17.10
CA ILE A 24 -6.15 -0.83 16.50
C ILE A 24 -5.07 0.19 16.86
N SER A 25 -4.09 -0.25 17.65
CA SER A 25 -2.88 0.50 17.97
C SER A 25 -1.66 -0.24 17.43
N THR A 26 -0.88 0.41 16.57
CA THR A 26 0.32 -0.16 15.96
C THR A 26 1.24 0.94 15.44
N GLU A 27 2.48 0.55 15.11
CA GLU A 27 3.49 1.44 14.53
C GLU A 27 4.06 0.80 13.27
N PHE A 28 4.47 1.64 12.30
CA PHE A 28 5.20 1.24 11.10
C PHE A 28 6.53 1.97 11.11
N TYR A 29 7.61 1.24 10.89
CA TYR A 29 8.97 1.75 10.96
C TYR A 29 9.56 1.98 9.57
N GLN A 30 10.46 2.94 9.46
CA GLN A 30 11.16 3.24 8.21
C GLN A 30 11.91 2.00 7.68
N GLY A 31 11.73 1.70 6.39
CA GLY A 31 12.31 0.53 5.72
C GLY A 31 11.60 -0.79 6.05
N GLU A 32 10.53 -0.77 6.87
CA GLU A 32 9.76 -1.96 7.22
C GLU A 32 8.75 -2.31 6.12
N VAL A 33 8.63 -3.59 5.81
CA VAL A 33 7.58 -4.16 4.96
C VAL A 33 6.61 -4.93 5.85
N VAL A 34 5.39 -4.43 6.00
CA VAL A 34 4.33 -5.05 6.80
C VAL A 34 3.28 -5.66 5.87
N ALA A 35 3.07 -6.97 5.95
CA ALA A 35 1.94 -7.61 5.27
C ALA A 35 0.73 -7.67 6.22
N ILE A 36 -0.41 -7.19 5.73
CA ILE A 36 -1.69 -7.18 6.47
C ILE A 36 -2.56 -8.29 5.91
N LEU A 37 -2.74 -9.35 6.69
CA LEU A 37 -3.47 -10.55 6.33
C LEU A 37 -4.77 -10.67 7.12
N GLY A 38 -5.67 -11.53 6.66
CA GLY A 38 -6.93 -11.83 7.35
C GLY A 38 -8.07 -12.16 6.38
N PRO A 39 -9.19 -12.70 6.87
CA PRO A 39 -10.34 -13.07 6.05
C PRO A 39 -10.96 -11.85 5.35
N SER A 40 -11.75 -12.10 4.30
CA SER A 40 -12.54 -11.05 3.65
C SER A 40 -13.49 -10.40 4.67
N GLY A 41 -13.60 -9.07 4.61
CA GLY A 41 -14.42 -8.30 5.56
C GLY A 41 -13.79 -8.07 6.93
N SER A 42 -12.54 -8.49 7.20
CA SER A 42 -11.88 -8.25 8.50
C SER A 42 -11.44 -6.79 8.73
N GLY A 43 -11.58 -5.90 7.73
CA GLY A 43 -11.26 -4.47 7.86
C GLY A 43 -9.92 -4.03 7.27
N LYS A 44 -9.15 -4.90 6.62
CA LYS A 44 -7.79 -4.61 6.08
C LYS A 44 -7.72 -3.36 5.21
N SER A 45 -8.52 -3.32 4.13
CA SER A 45 -8.56 -2.16 3.23
C SER A 45 -9.07 -0.89 3.93
N THR A 46 -10.03 -1.03 4.85
CA THR A 46 -10.51 0.09 5.67
C THR A 46 -9.40 0.63 6.57
N PHE A 47 -8.61 -0.24 7.17
CA PHE A 47 -7.46 0.15 7.98
C PHE A 47 -6.43 0.93 7.16
N LEU A 48 -6.02 0.41 5.99
CA LEU A 48 -5.12 1.12 5.08
C LEU A 48 -5.67 2.50 4.68
N ARG A 49 -6.96 2.56 4.34
CA ARG A 49 -7.60 3.83 3.95
C ARG A 49 -7.74 4.81 5.10
N CYS A 50 -7.86 4.33 6.33
CA CYS A 50 -7.78 5.18 7.52
C CYS A 50 -6.39 5.75 7.72
N ILE A 51 -5.32 4.95 7.57
CA ILE A 51 -3.93 5.42 7.68
C ILE A 51 -3.67 6.61 6.74
N ASN A 52 -4.20 6.57 5.52
CA ASN A 52 -4.07 7.66 4.53
C ASN A 52 -5.19 8.71 4.64
N LEU A 53 -6.07 8.60 5.64
CA LEU A 53 -7.26 9.44 5.82
C LEU A 53 -8.16 9.54 4.57
N LEU A 54 -8.12 8.57 3.66
CA LEU A 54 -9.15 8.40 2.62
C LEU A 54 -10.49 8.04 3.27
N GLU A 55 -10.41 7.29 4.39
CA GLU A 55 -11.52 7.07 5.30
C GLU A 55 -11.21 7.76 6.64
N GLN A 56 -12.08 8.66 7.08
CA GLN A 56 -11.92 9.29 8.39
C GLN A 56 -12.21 8.27 9.50
N PRO A 57 -11.30 8.05 10.46
CA PRO A 57 -11.59 7.23 11.63
C PRO A 57 -12.74 7.81 12.45
N THR A 58 -13.52 6.94 13.09
CA THR A 58 -14.61 7.34 13.99
C THR A 58 -14.05 7.74 15.35
N LYS A 59 -12.98 7.06 15.80
CA LYS A 59 -12.26 7.34 17.05
C LYS A 59 -10.79 6.99 16.87
N GLY A 60 -9.96 7.43 17.81
CA GLY A 60 -8.52 7.18 17.82
C GLY A 60 -7.74 8.25 17.06
N LYS A 61 -6.43 8.08 17.02
CA LYS A 61 -5.51 9.03 16.42
C LYS A 61 -4.55 8.34 15.46
N ILE A 62 -4.11 9.08 14.45
CA ILE A 62 -3.08 8.64 13.51
C ILE A 62 -2.02 9.72 13.48
N TYR A 63 -0.76 9.28 13.58
CA TYR A 63 0.40 10.14 13.49
C TYR A 63 1.23 9.75 12.27
N PHE A 64 1.65 10.74 11.52
CA PHE A 64 2.71 10.64 10.53
C PHE A 64 3.95 11.31 11.12
N HIS A 65 4.97 10.54 11.45
CA HIS A 65 6.02 10.92 12.39
C HIS A 65 5.42 11.44 13.70
N GLU A 66 5.83 12.62 14.15
CA GLU A 66 5.31 13.26 15.37
C GLU A 66 4.01 14.06 15.14
N GLN A 67 3.54 14.17 13.89
CA GLN A 67 2.39 14.98 13.54
C GLN A 67 1.08 14.17 13.61
N GLU A 68 0.14 14.53 14.49
CA GLU A 68 -1.22 13.97 14.51
C GLU A 68 -1.98 14.41 13.24
N ILE A 69 -2.11 13.49 12.27
CA ILE A 69 -2.76 13.78 10.98
C ILE A 69 -4.29 13.73 11.04
N THR A 70 -4.86 13.14 12.08
CA THR A 70 -6.31 13.17 12.36
C THR A 70 -6.79 14.55 12.84
N ASN A 71 -5.88 15.45 13.20
CA ASN A 71 -6.21 16.82 13.53
C ASN A 71 -6.69 17.58 12.27
N PRO A 72 -7.91 18.17 12.26
CA PRO A 72 -8.48 18.86 11.10
C PRO A 72 -7.68 20.08 10.61
N LYS A 73 -6.74 20.59 11.40
CA LYS A 73 -5.86 21.70 11.00
C LYS A 73 -4.69 21.25 10.12
N VAL A 74 -4.43 19.94 9.99
CA VAL A 74 -3.32 19.42 9.21
C VAL A 74 -3.67 19.46 7.72
N ASN A 75 -2.71 19.89 6.91
CA ASN A 75 -2.82 19.82 5.46
C ASN A 75 -2.56 18.41 4.98
N ILE A 76 -3.63 17.60 4.90
CA ILE A 76 -3.55 16.19 4.52
C ILE A 76 -3.01 15.99 3.09
N ALA A 77 -3.16 16.97 2.20
CA ALA A 77 -2.60 16.88 0.86
C ALA A 77 -1.06 16.83 0.89
N LYS A 78 -0.40 17.51 1.85
CA LYS A 78 1.05 17.40 2.04
C LYS A 78 1.45 16.02 2.58
N VAL A 79 0.68 15.47 3.52
CA VAL A 79 0.93 14.11 4.05
C VAL A 79 0.80 13.07 2.94
N ARG A 80 -0.23 13.17 2.10
CA ARG A 80 -0.45 12.24 0.98
C ARG A 80 0.59 12.32 -0.15
N GLN A 81 1.45 13.34 -0.17
CA GLN A 81 2.62 13.36 -1.04
C GLN A 81 3.71 12.41 -0.58
N GLN A 82 3.78 12.16 0.73
CA GLN A 82 4.77 11.29 1.37
C GLN A 82 4.21 9.88 1.64
N LEU A 83 2.88 9.77 1.80
CA LEU A 83 2.15 8.55 2.12
C LEU A 83 1.23 8.21 0.94
N VAL A 84 1.75 7.50 -0.04
CA VAL A 84 1.05 7.22 -1.30
C VAL A 84 0.34 5.88 -1.24
N MET A 85 -0.79 5.75 -1.95
CA MET A 85 -1.57 4.51 -2.01
C MET A 85 -1.67 3.98 -3.43
N VAL A 86 -1.43 2.67 -3.59
CA VAL A 86 -1.66 1.88 -4.79
C VAL A 86 -2.88 1.00 -4.55
N PHE A 87 -3.89 1.11 -5.40
CA PHE A 87 -5.19 0.47 -5.25
C PHE A 87 -5.29 -0.83 -6.05
N GLN A 88 -6.24 -1.67 -5.67
CA GLN A 88 -6.66 -2.86 -6.42
C GLN A 88 -7.07 -2.53 -7.87
N HIS A 89 -7.85 -1.46 -8.04
CA HIS A 89 -8.15 -0.89 -9.35
C HIS A 89 -7.12 0.19 -9.66
N PHE A 90 -6.43 0.07 -10.76
CA PHE A 90 -5.24 0.84 -11.17
C PHE A 90 -5.43 2.36 -11.13
N ASN A 91 -6.67 2.84 -11.28
CA ASN A 91 -7.07 4.25 -11.23
C ASN A 91 -6.19 5.16 -12.11
N LEU A 92 -5.80 4.67 -13.30
CA LEU A 92 -5.07 5.47 -14.26
C LEU A 92 -6.02 6.47 -14.94
N PHE A 93 -5.50 7.64 -15.28
CA PHE A 93 -6.23 8.64 -16.06
C PHE A 93 -6.35 8.15 -17.51
N PRO A 94 -7.55 7.81 -18.01
CA PRO A 94 -7.71 7.16 -19.30
C PRO A 94 -7.40 8.07 -20.50
N HIS A 95 -7.46 9.39 -20.30
CA HIS A 95 -7.17 10.43 -21.29
C HIS A 95 -5.70 10.85 -21.33
N MET A 96 -4.85 10.27 -20.50
CA MET A 96 -3.41 10.50 -20.43
C MET A 96 -2.67 9.24 -20.87
N ASN A 97 -1.53 9.38 -21.57
CA ASN A 97 -0.65 8.26 -21.86
C ASN A 97 0.08 7.81 -20.57
N VAL A 98 0.87 6.75 -20.64
CA VAL A 98 1.59 6.17 -19.51
C VAL A 98 2.53 7.19 -18.85
N LEU A 99 3.38 7.86 -19.62
CA LEU A 99 4.32 8.85 -19.09
C LEU A 99 3.59 10.02 -18.42
N GLN A 100 2.50 10.49 -19.02
CA GLN A 100 1.68 11.55 -18.44
C GLN A 100 1.03 11.12 -17.13
N ASN A 101 0.56 9.86 -17.01
CA ASN A 101 0.04 9.31 -15.75
C ASN A 101 1.09 9.33 -14.63
N VAL A 102 2.34 9.00 -14.95
CA VAL A 102 3.44 8.97 -13.98
C VAL A 102 3.86 10.39 -13.58
N THR A 103 3.95 11.31 -14.54
CA THR A 103 4.55 12.64 -14.34
C THR A 103 3.56 13.73 -13.91
N TYR A 104 2.26 13.46 -14.00
CA TYR A 104 1.22 14.47 -13.69
C TYR A 104 1.35 15.04 -12.28
N ALA A 105 1.43 14.19 -11.27
CA ALA A 105 1.50 14.63 -9.88
C ALA A 105 2.81 15.35 -9.53
N PRO A 106 4.00 14.86 -9.92
CA PRO A 106 5.25 15.61 -9.77
C PRO A 106 5.18 17.02 -10.35
N ILE A 107 4.63 17.18 -11.54
CA ILE A 107 4.52 18.49 -12.21
C ILE A 107 3.49 19.39 -11.50
N LYS A 108 2.29 18.87 -11.24
CA LYS A 108 1.16 19.69 -10.77
C LYS A 108 1.16 19.93 -9.26
N VAL A 109 1.66 18.98 -8.48
CA VAL A 109 1.60 19.02 -7.01
C VAL A 109 2.94 19.46 -6.41
N LYS A 110 4.07 18.91 -6.90
CA LYS A 110 5.40 19.28 -6.44
C LYS A 110 6.01 20.47 -7.22
N GLY A 111 5.42 20.87 -8.35
CA GLY A 111 5.94 21.96 -9.19
C GLY A 111 7.26 21.62 -9.91
N ILE A 112 7.56 20.33 -10.08
CA ILE A 112 8.79 19.89 -10.77
C ILE A 112 8.71 20.30 -12.26
N ASN A 113 9.83 20.78 -12.78
CA ASN A 113 9.95 21.12 -14.21
C ASN A 113 9.57 19.92 -15.07
N LYS A 114 8.80 20.16 -16.14
CA LYS A 114 8.26 19.12 -17.01
C LYS A 114 9.34 18.18 -17.56
N GLN A 115 10.44 18.72 -18.08
CA GLN A 115 11.54 17.91 -18.64
C GLN A 115 12.18 17.00 -17.61
N LYS A 116 12.43 17.52 -16.39
CA LYS A 116 12.97 16.71 -15.27
C LYS A 116 11.98 15.62 -14.84
N ALA A 117 10.69 15.95 -14.76
CA ALA A 117 9.67 14.97 -14.39
C ALA A 117 9.51 13.88 -15.46
N GLU A 118 9.58 14.24 -16.76
CA GLU A 118 9.52 13.27 -17.86
C GLU A 118 10.75 12.36 -17.88
N GLN A 119 11.95 12.89 -17.68
CA GLN A 119 13.16 12.09 -17.57
C GLN A 119 13.07 11.08 -16.43
N HIS A 120 12.75 11.55 -15.21
CA HIS A 120 12.57 10.66 -14.05
C HIS A 120 11.42 9.66 -14.25
N GLY A 121 10.33 10.10 -14.93
CA GLY A 121 9.22 9.21 -15.28
C GLY A 121 9.63 8.07 -16.19
N LEU A 122 10.52 8.31 -17.17
CA LEU A 122 11.07 7.27 -18.06
C LEU A 122 11.96 6.28 -17.26
N GLU A 123 12.83 6.78 -16.37
CA GLU A 123 13.66 5.95 -15.49
C GLU A 123 12.78 5.02 -14.60
N LEU A 124 11.67 5.55 -14.07
CA LEU A 124 10.70 4.77 -13.31
C LEU A 124 9.96 3.75 -14.17
N LEU A 125 9.60 4.10 -15.41
CA LEU A 125 8.98 3.15 -16.33
C LEU A 125 9.94 2.03 -16.73
N GLU A 126 11.22 2.33 -16.92
CA GLU A 126 12.27 1.33 -17.13
C GLU A 126 12.36 0.37 -15.92
N SER A 127 12.38 0.90 -14.69
CA SER A 127 12.46 0.09 -13.48
C SER A 127 11.30 -0.90 -13.28
N VAL A 128 10.15 -0.62 -13.92
CA VAL A 128 8.98 -1.52 -13.93
C VAL A 128 8.79 -2.26 -15.26
N GLY A 129 9.79 -2.18 -16.19
CA GLY A 129 9.80 -2.88 -17.49
C GLY A 129 8.74 -2.37 -18.48
N LEU A 130 8.49 -1.05 -18.51
CA LEU A 130 7.47 -0.41 -19.34
C LEU A 130 7.97 0.83 -20.12
N GLU A 131 9.28 0.98 -20.30
CA GLU A 131 9.86 2.15 -21.00
C GLU A 131 9.29 2.33 -22.40
N GLU A 132 9.14 1.21 -23.17
CA GLU A 132 8.59 1.21 -24.53
C GLU A 132 7.09 1.55 -24.58
N LYS A 133 6.43 1.64 -23.43
CA LYS A 133 4.99 1.93 -23.31
C LYS A 133 4.70 3.39 -22.92
N ALA A 134 5.72 4.25 -22.83
CA ALA A 134 5.58 5.63 -22.36
C ALA A 134 4.45 6.42 -23.06
N ASP A 135 4.32 6.26 -24.38
CA ASP A 135 3.32 6.96 -25.20
C ASP A 135 1.99 6.20 -25.37
N VAL A 136 1.88 5.01 -24.78
CA VAL A 136 0.69 4.16 -24.89
C VAL A 136 -0.38 4.63 -23.90
N TYR A 137 -1.65 4.57 -24.31
CA TYR A 137 -2.80 4.88 -23.43
C TYR A 137 -3.23 3.66 -22.61
N PRO A 138 -3.80 3.86 -21.41
CA PRO A 138 -4.21 2.77 -20.51
C PRO A 138 -5.13 1.72 -21.13
N SER A 139 -5.97 2.11 -22.10
CA SER A 139 -6.88 1.19 -22.80
C SER A 139 -6.17 0.08 -23.58
N LYS A 140 -4.89 0.28 -23.92
CA LYS A 140 -4.06 -0.67 -24.70
C LYS A 140 -3.11 -1.50 -23.80
N LEU A 141 -3.20 -1.37 -22.49
CA LEU A 141 -2.37 -2.07 -21.51
C LEU A 141 -3.11 -3.27 -20.92
N SER A 142 -2.36 -4.34 -20.61
CA SER A 142 -2.85 -5.44 -19.79
C SER A 142 -3.07 -4.99 -18.34
N GLY A 143 -3.77 -5.80 -17.52
CA GLY A 143 -3.97 -5.54 -16.10
C GLY A 143 -2.66 -5.36 -15.33
N GLY A 144 -1.72 -6.28 -15.51
CA GLY A 144 -0.40 -6.21 -14.87
C GLY A 144 0.42 -5.00 -15.31
N GLN A 145 0.34 -4.62 -16.60
CA GLN A 145 0.98 -3.39 -17.08
C GLN A 145 0.37 -2.14 -16.44
N LYS A 146 -0.97 -2.05 -16.33
CA LYS A 146 -1.66 -0.94 -15.66
C LYS A 146 -1.24 -0.83 -14.19
N GLN A 147 -1.10 -1.98 -13.51
CA GLN A 147 -0.67 -1.98 -12.10
C GLN A 147 0.78 -1.51 -11.96
N ARG A 148 1.68 -1.96 -12.84
CA ARG A 148 3.06 -1.48 -12.83
C ARG A 148 3.17 0.02 -13.14
N VAL A 149 2.33 0.57 -14.02
CA VAL A 149 2.21 2.03 -14.21
C VAL A 149 1.70 2.72 -12.93
N ALA A 150 0.72 2.15 -12.22
CA ALA A 150 0.23 2.71 -10.97
C ALA A 150 1.32 2.73 -9.87
N ILE A 151 2.18 1.71 -9.83
CA ILE A 151 3.35 1.66 -8.95
C ILE A 151 4.38 2.74 -9.35
N ALA A 152 4.74 2.85 -10.63
CA ALA A 152 5.65 3.88 -11.12
C ALA A 152 5.11 5.30 -10.83
N ARG A 153 3.81 5.53 -10.97
CA ARG A 153 3.14 6.79 -10.60
C ARG A 153 3.25 7.09 -9.11
N ALA A 154 3.15 6.08 -8.26
CA ALA A 154 3.34 6.23 -6.83
C ALA A 154 4.79 6.62 -6.49
N LEU A 155 5.76 5.93 -7.10
CA LEU A 155 7.20 6.19 -6.93
C LEU A 155 7.62 7.58 -7.41
N ALA A 156 6.98 8.11 -8.47
CA ALA A 156 7.27 9.44 -9.00
C ALA A 156 7.03 10.58 -8.00
N MET A 157 6.29 10.31 -6.93
CA MET A 157 6.13 11.22 -5.80
C MET A 157 7.25 11.09 -4.76
N GLU A 158 8.23 10.18 -4.95
CA GLU A 158 9.30 9.92 -3.97
C GLU A 158 8.75 9.81 -2.54
N PRO A 159 7.81 8.87 -2.29
CA PRO A 159 7.12 8.78 -1.01
C PRO A 159 8.03 8.17 0.07
N GLU A 160 7.76 8.48 1.33
CA GLU A 160 8.38 7.79 2.45
C GLU A 160 7.77 6.42 2.73
N MET A 161 6.47 6.26 2.40
CA MET A 161 5.75 5.00 2.57
C MET A 161 4.73 4.78 1.46
N ILE A 162 4.62 3.54 1.00
CA ILE A 162 3.60 3.13 0.03
C ILE A 162 2.63 2.14 0.69
N LEU A 163 1.34 2.41 0.55
CA LEU A 163 0.24 1.55 0.99
C LEU A 163 -0.31 0.78 -0.22
N PHE A 164 -0.29 -0.55 -0.19
CA PHE A 164 -0.81 -1.39 -1.26
C PHE A 164 -2.12 -2.06 -0.81
N ASP A 165 -3.24 -1.73 -1.46
CA ASP A 165 -4.55 -2.33 -1.19
C ASP A 165 -4.87 -3.40 -2.24
N GLU A 166 -4.53 -4.65 -1.94
CA GLU A 166 -4.73 -5.83 -2.79
C GLU A 166 -4.24 -5.64 -4.25
N PRO A 167 -2.95 -5.32 -4.47
CA PRO A 167 -2.44 -4.88 -5.76
C PRO A 167 -2.52 -5.94 -6.88
N THR A 168 -2.77 -7.20 -6.55
CA THR A 168 -2.82 -8.32 -7.51
C THR A 168 -4.22 -8.91 -7.70
N SER A 169 -5.19 -8.59 -6.84
CA SER A 169 -6.49 -9.27 -6.82
C SER A 169 -7.39 -9.03 -8.06
N ALA A 170 -7.10 -7.97 -8.85
CA ALA A 170 -7.79 -7.69 -10.11
C ALA A 170 -7.02 -8.18 -11.35
N LEU A 171 -6.01 -9.04 -11.17
CA LEU A 171 -5.13 -9.51 -12.23
C LEU A 171 -5.37 -10.99 -12.56
N ASP A 172 -5.15 -11.35 -13.82
CA ASP A 172 -5.05 -12.75 -14.20
C ASP A 172 -3.78 -13.37 -13.59
N PRO A 173 -3.78 -14.67 -13.20
CA PRO A 173 -2.68 -15.33 -12.50
C PRO A 173 -1.32 -15.20 -13.19
N GLU A 174 -1.28 -15.21 -14.52
CA GLU A 174 -0.05 -15.06 -15.31
C GLU A 174 0.56 -13.65 -15.22
N MET A 175 -0.23 -12.64 -14.83
CA MET A 175 0.23 -11.24 -14.68
C MET A 175 0.65 -10.89 -13.26
N VAL A 176 0.29 -11.72 -12.28
CA VAL A 176 0.57 -11.49 -10.85
C VAL A 176 2.07 -11.47 -10.60
N LYS A 177 2.81 -12.42 -11.20
CA LYS A 177 4.25 -12.58 -10.98
C LYS A 177 5.02 -11.30 -11.27
N ASP A 178 4.77 -10.64 -12.41
CA ASP A 178 5.49 -9.44 -12.81
C ASP A 178 5.29 -8.28 -11.81
N VAL A 179 4.08 -8.16 -11.25
CA VAL A 179 3.77 -7.12 -10.26
C VAL A 179 4.46 -7.43 -8.92
N LEU A 180 4.46 -8.70 -8.49
CA LEU A 180 5.13 -9.13 -7.28
C LEU A 180 6.66 -8.95 -7.36
N GLU A 181 7.28 -9.20 -8.51
CA GLU A 181 8.72 -8.96 -8.71
C GLU A 181 9.06 -7.47 -8.56
N VAL A 182 8.25 -6.56 -9.11
CA VAL A 182 8.43 -5.12 -8.89
C VAL A 182 8.31 -4.76 -7.41
N MET A 183 7.30 -5.28 -6.71
CA MET A 183 7.12 -5.02 -5.28
C MET A 183 8.25 -5.61 -4.43
N LYS A 184 8.80 -6.77 -4.82
CA LYS A 184 9.97 -7.38 -4.18
C LYS A 184 11.22 -6.51 -4.36
N ALA A 185 11.45 -5.97 -5.56
CA ALA A 185 12.55 -5.05 -5.79
C ALA A 185 12.44 -3.79 -4.92
N LEU A 186 11.22 -3.25 -4.73
CA LEU A 186 10.97 -2.12 -3.82
C LEU A 186 11.27 -2.47 -2.36
N ALA A 187 10.89 -3.65 -1.90
CA ALA A 187 11.23 -4.11 -0.55
C ALA A 187 12.76 -4.18 -0.34
N LEU A 188 13.47 -4.76 -1.31
CA LEU A 188 14.93 -4.87 -1.27
C LEU A 188 15.64 -3.51 -1.33
N SER A 189 15.02 -2.50 -1.95
CA SER A 189 15.56 -1.12 -1.95
C SER A 189 15.36 -0.38 -0.62
N GLY A 190 14.69 -0.99 0.36
CA GLY A 190 14.41 -0.38 1.67
C GLY A 190 13.19 0.53 1.70
N MET A 191 12.27 0.42 0.72
CA MET A 191 11.01 1.16 0.72
C MET A 191 10.12 0.72 1.88
N THR A 192 9.59 1.68 2.64
CA THR A 192 8.60 1.40 3.68
C THR A 192 7.26 1.06 3.04
N MET A 193 6.70 -0.12 3.38
CA MET A 193 5.46 -0.57 2.75
C MET A 193 4.49 -1.21 3.75
N ALA A 194 3.19 -0.94 3.59
CA ALA A 194 2.11 -1.74 4.18
C ALA A 194 1.27 -2.34 3.04
N ILE A 195 1.11 -3.67 3.05
CA ILE A 195 0.59 -4.42 1.92
C ILE A 195 -0.57 -5.30 2.39
N VAL A 196 -1.79 -4.99 1.98
CA VAL A 196 -2.91 -5.92 2.06
C VAL A 196 -2.80 -6.88 0.88
N THR A 197 -2.67 -8.17 1.14
CA THR A 197 -2.47 -9.18 0.09
C THR A 197 -3.08 -10.53 0.47
N HIS A 198 -3.38 -11.32 -0.56
CA HIS A 198 -3.73 -12.74 -0.47
C HIS A 198 -2.59 -13.65 -0.97
N GLU A 199 -1.47 -13.07 -1.39
CA GLU A 199 -0.28 -13.78 -1.89
C GLU A 199 0.59 -14.24 -0.70
N MET A 200 0.26 -15.41 -0.12
CA MET A 200 0.93 -15.91 1.09
C MET A 200 2.43 -16.16 0.88
N GLY A 201 2.80 -16.68 -0.29
CA GLY A 201 4.20 -16.91 -0.66
C GLY A 201 5.00 -15.62 -0.68
N PHE A 202 4.44 -14.57 -1.28
CA PHE A 202 5.04 -13.24 -1.31
C PHE A 202 5.16 -12.63 0.10
N ALA A 203 4.07 -12.67 0.89
CA ALA A 203 4.10 -12.16 2.25
C ALA A 203 5.17 -12.85 3.11
N LYS A 204 5.32 -14.19 2.98
CA LYS A 204 6.32 -14.97 3.70
C LYS A 204 7.75 -14.60 3.29
N GLU A 205 7.98 -14.30 2.00
CA GLU A 205 9.32 -14.02 1.46
C GLU A 205 9.77 -12.59 1.72
N VAL A 206 8.85 -11.62 1.64
CA VAL A 206 9.21 -10.20 1.53
C VAL A 206 8.91 -9.41 2.79
N ALA A 207 7.90 -9.79 3.58
CA ALA A 207 7.53 -9.04 4.75
C ALA A 207 8.52 -9.20 5.91
N ASN A 208 8.74 -8.12 6.65
CA ASN A 208 9.44 -8.14 7.93
C ASN A 208 8.49 -8.50 9.07
N ARG A 209 7.20 -8.17 8.92
CA ARG A 209 6.16 -8.35 9.93
C ARG A 209 4.82 -8.67 9.28
N ILE A 210 4.05 -9.52 9.95
CA ILE A 210 2.68 -9.90 9.59
C ILE A 210 1.72 -9.33 10.63
N MET A 211 0.78 -8.54 10.18
CA MET A 211 -0.38 -8.10 10.96
C MET A 211 -1.61 -8.89 10.53
N PHE A 212 -2.15 -9.72 11.40
CA PHE A 212 -3.36 -10.49 11.11
C PHE A 212 -4.59 -9.81 11.71
N LEU A 213 -5.48 -9.34 10.84
CA LEU A 213 -6.74 -8.71 11.25
C LEU A 213 -7.88 -9.74 11.20
N ASP A 214 -8.63 -9.83 12.28
CA ASP A 214 -9.89 -10.60 12.34
C ASP A 214 -10.98 -9.78 13.05
N GLN A 215 -12.19 -9.77 12.48
CA GLN A 215 -13.37 -9.07 13.01
C GLN A 215 -13.12 -7.60 13.42
N GLY A 216 -12.25 -6.92 12.68
CA GLY A 216 -11.94 -5.50 12.90
C GLY A 216 -10.84 -5.23 13.93
N SER A 217 -10.25 -6.24 14.53
CA SER A 217 -9.19 -6.12 15.53
C SER A 217 -7.87 -6.70 15.01
N LEU A 218 -6.75 -6.21 15.52
CA LEU A 218 -5.42 -6.80 15.32
C LEU A 218 -5.32 -8.05 16.21
N ALA A 219 -5.54 -9.23 15.61
CA ALA A 219 -5.58 -10.49 16.35
C ALA A 219 -4.21 -11.10 16.57
N GLU A 220 -3.26 -10.87 15.65
CA GLU A 220 -1.88 -11.30 15.81
C GLU A 220 -0.93 -10.32 15.08
N ASP A 221 0.21 -10.07 15.71
CA ASP A 221 1.32 -9.26 15.18
C ASP A 221 2.61 -10.02 15.43
N ALA A 222 3.27 -10.51 14.38
CA ALA A 222 4.37 -11.47 14.49
C ALA A 222 5.33 -11.37 13.31
N THR A 223 6.52 -11.96 13.44
CA THR A 223 7.41 -12.17 12.29
C THR A 223 6.79 -13.18 11.31
N PRO A 224 7.15 -13.15 10.01
CA PRO A 224 6.66 -14.16 9.05
C PRO A 224 6.96 -15.60 9.50
N GLY A 225 8.16 -15.85 10.05
CA GLY A 225 8.53 -17.17 10.55
C GLY A 225 7.58 -17.67 11.64
N GLU A 226 7.29 -16.83 12.63
CA GLU A 226 6.36 -17.16 13.73
C GLU A 226 4.93 -17.36 13.20
N PHE A 227 4.43 -16.42 12.40
CA PHE A 227 3.06 -16.46 11.89
C PHE A 227 2.77 -17.68 11.02
N PHE A 228 3.67 -18.03 10.07
CA PHE A 228 3.45 -19.14 9.15
C PHE A 228 3.78 -20.50 9.73
N GLN A 229 4.66 -20.60 10.74
CA GLN A 229 5.05 -21.90 11.34
C GLN A 229 4.30 -22.22 12.62
N ASN A 230 4.02 -21.23 13.45
CA ASN A 230 3.38 -21.41 14.76
C ASN A 230 2.49 -20.22 15.12
N PRO A 231 1.40 -19.98 14.39
CA PRO A 231 0.46 -18.89 14.69
C PRO A 231 -0.13 -19.06 16.10
N LYS A 232 -0.17 -17.97 16.86
CA LYS A 232 -0.67 -17.97 18.26
C LYS A 232 -2.18 -17.90 18.32
N CYS A 233 -2.78 -17.17 17.37
CA CYS A 233 -4.23 -16.99 17.30
C CYS A 233 -4.89 -18.18 16.57
N ASP A 234 -5.91 -18.81 17.18
CA ASP A 234 -6.61 -19.95 16.57
C ASP A 234 -7.31 -19.57 15.25
N ARG A 235 -7.74 -18.31 15.12
CA ARG A 235 -8.28 -17.80 13.85
C ARG A 235 -7.22 -17.71 12.76
N ALA A 236 -5.97 -17.36 13.12
CA ALA A 236 -4.84 -17.37 12.18
C ALA A 236 -4.53 -18.79 11.71
N LYS A 237 -4.55 -19.79 12.61
CA LYS A 237 -4.39 -21.21 12.24
C LYS A 237 -5.44 -21.65 11.23
N GLN A 238 -6.73 -21.42 11.53
CA GLN A 238 -7.84 -21.75 10.63
C GLN A 238 -7.77 -21.01 9.29
N PHE A 239 -7.25 -19.78 9.29
CA PHE A 239 -7.05 -19.01 8.07
C PHE A 239 -5.95 -19.62 7.20
N LEU A 240 -4.81 -19.95 7.79
CA LEU A 240 -3.68 -20.56 7.08
C LEU A 240 -4.03 -21.94 6.51
N GLU A 241 -4.74 -22.80 7.27
CA GLU A 241 -5.21 -24.12 6.80
C GLU A 241 -6.09 -24.05 5.54
N LYS A 242 -6.74 -22.90 5.30
CA LYS A 242 -7.59 -22.69 4.10
C LYS A 242 -6.85 -22.06 2.94
N MET A 243 -5.70 -21.43 3.20
CA MET A 243 -4.96 -20.65 2.21
C MET A 243 -3.70 -21.34 1.71
N LEU A 244 -3.18 -22.33 2.45
CA LEU A 244 -2.03 -23.16 2.12
C LEU A 244 -2.44 -24.59 1.76
#